data_e4ca765f36d988f8c92248d9f04fbbce
#
_entry.id   e4ca765f36d988f8c92248d9f04fbbce
#
_cell.length_a   1.000
_cell.length_b   1.000
_cell.length_c   1.000
_cell.angle_alpha   90.00
_cell.angle_beta   90.00
_cell.angle_gamma   90.00
#
_symmetry.space_group_name_H-M   'P 1'
#
loop_
_entity.id
_entity.type
_entity.pdbx_description
1 polymer ?
#
loop_
_entity_poly.entity_id
_entity_poly.type
_entity_poly.pdbx_seq_one_letter_code
_entity_poly.pdbx_strand_id
1 'polypeptide(L)'
;YIAHSLFEEAITLQRPSNIVLKSSDKYKPHFANADRIFPIAIGKAAVMMMDGFLEYLNAEYKSKIYKEPLVVSNPQANTSVYGFKHIISSHPTPDNKSVIASQEILNYVSESNENDLVVFLISGGGSSLLSLPADGISLEDKIKLTNLLLASGCNINEINTVRKHISKIKGGR
;
A
#
# COMPACT_ATOMS: atom_id res chain seq x y z
N TYR A 1 24.83 22.22 -18.12
CA TYR A 1 23.65 22.85 -17.48
C TYR A 1 22.33 22.27 -17.95
N ILE A 2 22.07 22.12 -19.26
CA ILE A 2 20.78 21.63 -19.80
C ILE A 2 20.49 20.18 -19.33
N ALA A 3 21.47 19.28 -19.43
CA ALA A 3 21.30 17.86 -19.01
C ALA A 3 20.93 17.74 -17.53
N HIS A 4 21.53 18.56 -16.66
CA HIS A 4 21.20 18.57 -15.24
C HIS A 4 19.78 19.07 -14.99
N SER A 5 19.38 20.15 -15.66
CA SER A 5 18.01 20.68 -15.56
C SER A 5 16.96 19.67 -16.03
N LEU A 6 17.20 19.02 -17.17
CA LEU A 6 16.31 17.97 -17.69
C LEU A 6 16.23 16.75 -16.74
N PHE A 7 17.33 16.37 -16.10
CA PHE A 7 17.36 15.29 -15.12
C PHE A 7 16.55 15.64 -13.86
N GLU A 8 16.75 16.83 -13.31
CA GLU A 8 15.99 17.30 -12.13
C GLU A 8 14.49 17.41 -12.42
N GLU A 9 14.14 17.91 -13.60
CA GLU A 9 12.74 17.98 -14.04
C GLU A 9 12.14 16.58 -14.19
N ALA A 10 12.84 15.64 -14.82
CA ALA A 10 12.40 14.26 -14.98
C ALA A 10 12.17 13.59 -13.61
N ILE A 11 13.11 13.74 -12.65
CA ILE A 11 12.94 13.22 -11.28
C ILE A 11 11.71 13.84 -10.61
N THR A 12 11.53 15.14 -10.73
CA THR A 12 10.41 15.85 -10.13
C THR A 12 9.07 15.38 -10.70
N LEU A 13 8.98 15.20 -12.01
CA LEU A 13 7.78 14.70 -12.67
C LEU A 13 7.45 13.24 -12.28
N GLN A 14 8.46 12.45 -11.96
CA GLN A 14 8.33 11.05 -11.59
C GLN A 14 8.21 10.83 -10.06
N ARG A 15 8.13 11.88 -9.26
CA ARG A 15 7.86 11.74 -7.83
C ARG A 15 6.54 11.01 -7.62
N PRO A 16 6.47 10.01 -6.71
CA PRO A 16 5.26 9.25 -6.46
C PRO A 16 4.04 10.10 -6.14
N SER A 17 4.21 11.21 -5.42
CA SER A 17 3.14 12.19 -5.14
C SER A 17 2.58 12.81 -6.43
N ASN A 18 3.45 13.27 -7.33
CA ASN A 18 3.04 13.90 -8.58
C ASN A 18 2.33 12.93 -9.54
N ILE A 19 2.80 11.67 -9.57
CA ILE A 19 2.18 10.62 -10.39
C ILE A 19 0.77 10.33 -9.87
N VAL A 20 0.60 10.15 -8.56
CA VAL A 20 -0.69 9.87 -7.95
C VAL A 20 -1.65 11.05 -8.13
N LEU A 21 -1.20 12.27 -7.84
CA LEU A 21 -1.99 13.50 -8.01
C LEU A 21 -2.58 13.59 -9.43
N LYS A 22 -1.72 13.46 -10.47
CA LYS A 22 -2.15 13.51 -11.87
C LYS A 22 -3.03 12.33 -12.29
N SER A 23 -2.74 11.13 -11.77
CA SER A 23 -3.48 9.92 -12.13
C SER A 23 -4.86 9.86 -11.49
N SER A 24 -5.05 10.49 -10.34
CA SER A 24 -6.31 10.48 -9.58
C SER A 24 -7.47 11.13 -10.35
N ASP A 25 -7.19 12.10 -11.20
CA ASP A 25 -8.22 12.77 -11.98
C ASP A 25 -9.01 11.83 -12.91
N LYS A 26 -8.38 10.77 -13.38
CA LYS A 26 -9.04 9.73 -14.20
C LYS A 26 -10.16 9.00 -13.44
N TYR A 27 -10.12 9.00 -12.12
CA TYR A 27 -11.05 8.30 -11.24
C TYR A 27 -12.05 9.24 -10.56
N LYS A 28 -12.09 10.51 -10.98
CA LYS A 28 -13.01 11.54 -10.45
C LYS A 28 -14.46 11.07 -10.31
N PRO A 29 -15.07 10.35 -11.28
CA PRO A 29 -16.44 9.86 -11.14
C PRO A 29 -16.62 8.89 -9.94
N HIS A 30 -15.61 8.07 -9.64
CA HIS A 30 -15.68 7.14 -8.50
C HIS A 30 -15.65 7.90 -7.17
N PHE A 31 -14.79 8.92 -7.05
CA PHE A 31 -14.72 9.76 -5.85
C PHE A 31 -16.02 10.57 -5.65
N ALA A 32 -16.59 11.09 -6.75
CA ALA A 32 -17.85 11.84 -6.69
C ALA A 32 -19.03 11.00 -6.24
N ASN A 33 -19.12 9.75 -6.67
CA ASN A 33 -20.23 8.84 -6.40
C ASN A 33 -20.13 8.12 -5.03
N ALA A 34 -18.94 8.01 -4.45
CA ALA A 34 -18.75 7.36 -3.15
C ALA A 34 -19.33 8.18 -2.01
N ASP A 35 -19.92 7.53 -1.01
CA ASP A 35 -20.34 8.17 0.23
C ASP A 35 -19.12 8.52 1.08
N ARG A 36 -18.19 7.57 1.25
CA ARG A 36 -16.94 7.74 2.00
C ARG A 36 -15.77 7.17 1.20
N ILE A 37 -14.59 7.73 1.41
CA ILE A 37 -13.34 7.28 0.78
C ILE A 37 -12.42 6.77 1.88
N PHE A 38 -11.88 5.56 1.69
CA PHE A 38 -10.95 4.88 2.58
C PHE A 38 -9.54 4.83 1.94
N PRO A 39 -8.69 5.84 2.16
CA PRO A 39 -7.36 5.87 1.58
C PRO A 39 -6.40 4.94 2.31
N ILE A 40 -5.73 4.05 1.58
CA ILE A 40 -4.71 3.13 2.10
C ILE A 40 -3.50 3.16 1.17
N ALA A 41 -2.31 3.39 1.70
CA ALA A 41 -1.07 3.33 0.93
C ALA A 41 -0.11 2.28 1.50
N ILE A 42 0.52 1.49 0.63
CA ILE A 42 1.36 0.36 1.03
C ILE A 42 2.63 0.32 0.17
N GLY A 43 3.79 0.22 0.81
CA GLY A 43 5.05 0.03 0.12
C GLY A 43 6.11 1.07 0.44
N LYS A 44 7.24 1.00 -0.27
CA LYS A 44 8.39 1.89 -0.05
C LYS A 44 8.08 3.36 -0.35
N ALA A 45 7.21 3.63 -1.32
CA ALA A 45 6.78 4.96 -1.72
C ALA A 45 5.43 5.38 -1.11
N ALA A 46 4.88 4.60 -0.18
CA ALA A 46 3.52 4.76 0.35
C ALA A 46 3.26 6.16 0.93
N VAL A 47 4.20 6.72 1.69
CA VAL A 47 4.09 8.07 2.26
C VAL A 47 3.91 9.12 1.17
N MET A 48 4.81 9.15 0.19
CA MET A 48 4.75 10.12 -0.91
C MET A 48 3.52 9.93 -1.80
N MET A 49 3.09 8.68 -2.01
CA MET A 49 1.86 8.39 -2.77
C MET A 49 0.63 8.89 -2.00
N MET A 50 0.58 8.69 -0.69
CA MET A 50 -0.51 9.21 0.15
C MET A 50 -0.53 10.74 0.16
N ASP A 51 0.62 11.39 0.24
CA ASP A 51 0.70 12.86 0.18
C ASP A 51 0.08 13.40 -1.12
N GLY A 52 0.45 12.86 -2.27
CA GLY A 52 -0.15 13.26 -3.56
C GLY A 52 -1.64 12.94 -3.67
N PHE A 53 -2.08 11.83 -3.06
CA PHE A 53 -3.49 11.47 -3.04
C PHE A 53 -4.32 12.38 -2.13
N LEU A 54 -3.80 12.71 -0.95
CA LEU A 54 -4.47 13.63 -0.04
C LEU A 54 -4.49 15.06 -0.56
N GLU A 55 -3.46 15.50 -1.27
CA GLU A 55 -3.48 16.77 -1.99
C GLU A 55 -4.66 16.83 -2.97
N TYR A 56 -4.85 15.77 -3.76
CA TYR A 56 -5.99 15.65 -4.67
C TYR A 56 -7.33 15.65 -3.95
N LEU A 57 -7.50 14.80 -2.93
CA LEU A 57 -8.76 14.68 -2.20
C LEU A 57 -9.11 15.95 -1.43
N ASN A 58 -8.13 16.61 -0.82
CA ASN A 58 -8.37 17.85 -0.05
C ASN A 58 -8.90 19.00 -0.90
N ALA A 59 -8.65 19.00 -2.21
CA ALA A 59 -9.17 20.01 -3.11
C ALA A 59 -10.69 19.93 -3.30
N GLU A 60 -11.25 18.70 -3.43
CA GLU A 60 -12.66 18.52 -3.79
C GLU A 60 -13.42 17.55 -2.87
N TYR A 61 -12.75 16.59 -2.23
CA TYR A 61 -13.38 15.43 -1.56
C TYR A 61 -13.00 15.29 -0.08
N LYS A 62 -12.46 16.32 0.55
CA LYS A 62 -12.00 16.28 1.95
C LYS A 62 -13.06 15.75 2.92
N SER A 63 -14.31 16.16 2.77
CA SER A 63 -15.41 15.76 3.63
C SER A 63 -15.81 14.29 3.49
N LYS A 64 -15.38 13.61 2.42
CA LYS A 64 -15.65 12.19 2.17
C LYS A 64 -14.53 11.28 2.71
N ILE A 65 -13.39 11.81 3.12
CA ILE A 65 -12.29 11.00 3.68
C ILE A 65 -12.77 10.40 5.00
N TYR A 66 -12.83 9.06 5.03
CA TYR A 66 -13.23 8.34 6.22
C TYR A 66 -12.04 8.21 7.18
N LYS A 67 -12.22 8.72 8.40
CA LYS A 67 -11.21 8.69 9.46
C LYS A 67 -9.82 9.16 8.97
N GLU A 68 -8.80 8.81 9.74
CA GLU A 68 -7.42 9.05 9.40
C GLU A 68 -6.97 8.03 8.33
N PRO A 69 -6.42 8.47 7.17
CA PRO A 69 -5.89 7.56 6.15
C PRO A 69 -4.81 6.63 6.70
N LEU A 70 -4.66 5.45 6.11
CA LEU A 70 -3.74 4.43 6.60
C LEU A 70 -2.53 4.26 5.67
N VAL A 71 -1.33 4.36 6.23
CA VAL A 71 -0.08 4.16 5.49
C VAL A 71 0.74 3.05 6.13
N VAL A 72 1.16 2.06 5.32
CA VAL A 72 2.09 1.00 5.75
C VAL A 72 3.36 1.09 4.92
N SER A 73 4.49 1.35 5.58
CA SER A 73 5.79 1.46 4.91
C SER A 73 6.93 0.85 5.75
N ASN A 74 8.13 0.85 5.17
CA ASN A 74 9.34 0.49 5.87
C ASN A 74 9.90 1.68 6.70
N PRO A 75 10.85 1.44 7.63
CA PRO A 75 11.40 2.48 8.52
C PRO A 75 12.09 3.65 7.82
N GLN A 76 12.43 3.52 6.53
CA GLN A 76 13.15 4.53 5.75
C GLN A 76 12.21 5.50 5.01
N ALA A 77 10.92 5.45 5.30
CA ALA A 77 9.95 6.33 4.67
C ALA A 77 10.13 7.79 5.10
N ASN A 78 9.88 8.71 4.16
CA ASN A 78 9.91 10.14 4.40
C ASN A 78 8.81 10.57 5.38
N THR A 79 8.98 11.73 6.00
CA THR A 79 7.92 12.39 6.77
C THR A 79 6.87 12.99 5.82
N SER A 80 5.62 12.93 6.23
CA SER A 80 4.49 13.52 5.51
C SER A 80 4.22 14.96 5.94
N VAL A 81 3.60 15.74 5.05
CA VAL A 81 3.00 17.03 5.34
C VAL A 81 1.52 16.92 5.73
N TYR A 82 0.89 15.77 5.49
CA TYR A 82 -0.50 15.48 5.83
C TYR A 82 -0.60 14.50 7.01
N GLY A 83 -1.71 14.59 7.77
CA GLY A 83 -2.01 13.64 8.84
C GLY A 83 -2.51 12.31 8.28
N PHE A 84 -1.89 11.21 8.73
CA PHE A 84 -2.37 9.84 8.50
C PHE A 84 -1.80 8.88 9.56
N LYS A 85 -2.49 7.77 9.81
CA LYS A 85 -1.97 6.71 10.67
C LYS A 85 -0.85 5.97 9.94
N HIS A 86 0.38 6.12 10.42
CA HIS A 86 1.56 5.50 9.83
C HIS A 86 1.97 4.26 10.62
N ILE A 87 1.96 3.11 9.96
CA ILE A 87 2.40 1.83 10.51
C ILE A 87 3.73 1.45 9.87
N ILE A 88 4.77 1.41 10.68
CA ILE A 88 6.09 0.95 10.26
C ILE A 88 6.12 -0.58 10.30
N SER A 89 6.36 -1.20 9.16
CA SER A 89 6.43 -2.64 8.98
C SER A 89 7.77 -3.11 8.44
N SER A 90 8.01 -4.43 8.47
CA SER A 90 9.32 -5.01 8.17
C SER A 90 9.49 -5.39 6.70
N HIS A 91 10.67 -5.08 6.18
CA HIS A 91 11.10 -5.37 4.82
C HIS A 91 12.63 -5.59 4.79
N PRO A 92 13.19 -6.59 4.10
CA PRO A 92 12.56 -7.49 3.11
C PRO A 92 11.86 -8.72 3.74
N THR A 93 12.23 -9.12 4.95
CA THR A 93 11.64 -10.27 5.63
C THR A 93 10.47 -9.83 6.50
N PRO A 94 9.29 -10.46 6.37
CA PRO A 94 8.16 -10.16 7.24
C PRO A 94 8.43 -10.60 8.68
N ASP A 95 7.89 -9.86 9.65
CA ASP A 95 7.89 -10.18 11.06
C ASP A 95 6.51 -9.89 11.68
N ASN A 96 6.42 -9.88 13.02
CA ASN A 96 5.17 -9.60 13.71
C ASN A 96 4.56 -8.22 13.37
N LYS A 97 5.39 -7.22 13.02
CA LYS A 97 4.89 -5.91 12.57
C LYS A 97 4.09 -6.02 11.27
N SER A 98 4.50 -6.93 10.37
CA SER A 98 3.77 -7.17 9.12
C SER A 98 2.42 -7.89 9.34
N VAL A 99 2.30 -8.68 10.39
CA VAL A 99 1.02 -9.27 10.84
C VAL A 99 0.11 -8.19 11.41
N ILE A 100 0.63 -7.37 12.32
CA ILE A 100 -0.11 -6.23 12.91
C ILE A 100 -0.58 -5.27 11.81
N ALA A 101 0.29 -4.87 10.90
CA ALA A 101 -0.07 -3.99 9.78
C ALA A 101 -1.19 -4.58 8.91
N SER A 102 -1.14 -5.89 8.65
CA SER A 102 -2.18 -6.59 7.90
C SER A 102 -3.52 -6.57 8.63
N GLN A 103 -3.53 -6.82 9.95
CA GLN A 103 -4.73 -6.80 10.75
C GLN A 103 -5.35 -5.40 10.84
N GLU A 104 -4.53 -4.36 10.96
CA GLU A 104 -4.99 -2.98 10.96
C GLU A 104 -5.67 -2.59 9.65
N ILE A 105 -5.14 -3.04 8.50
CA ILE A 105 -5.80 -2.84 7.21
C ILE A 105 -7.15 -3.56 7.15
N LEU A 106 -7.21 -4.82 7.59
CA LEU A 106 -8.48 -5.56 7.60
C LEU A 106 -9.51 -4.89 8.48
N ASN A 107 -9.12 -4.46 9.68
CA ASN A 107 -10.01 -3.73 10.59
C ASN A 107 -10.50 -2.43 9.97
N TYR A 108 -9.61 -1.67 9.31
CA TYR A 108 -9.95 -0.42 8.66
C TYR A 108 -10.96 -0.62 7.51
N VAL A 109 -10.71 -1.62 6.66
CA VAL A 109 -11.59 -1.93 5.52
C VAL A 109 -12.92 -2.53 5.96
N SER A 110 -12.96 -3.29 7.06
CA SER A 110 -14.21 -3.92 7.54
C SER A 110 -15.30 -2.91 7.95
N GLU A 111 -14.94 -1.65 8.13
CA GLU A 111 -15.89 -0.56 8.41
C GLU A 111 -16.52 0.05 7.14
N SER A 112 -16.09 -0.38 5.94
CA SER A 112 -16.66 0.07 4.68
C SER A 112 -17.94 -0.72 4.32
N ASN A 113 -18.78 -0.08 3.53
CA ASN A 113 -20.00 -0.67 2.96
C ASN A 113 -19.99 -0.57 1.43
N GLU A 114 -21.04 -1.04 0.77
CA GLU A 114 -21.15 -1.10 -0.70
C GLU A 114 -21.13 0.27 -1.41
N ASN A 115 -21.46 1.35 -0.71
CA ASN A 115 -21.45 2.71 -1.26
C ASN A 115 -20.11 3.44 -1.02
N ASP A 116 -19.18 2.81 -0.30
CA ASP A 116 -17.89 3.40 0.02
C ASP A 116 -16.84 3.03 -1.03
N LEU A 117 -15.81 3.85 -1.15
CA LEU A 117 -14.68 3.61 -2.04
C LEU A 117 -13.42 3.33 -1.23
N VAL A 118 -12.91 2.10 -1.29
CA VAL A 118 -11.61 1.75 -0.74
C VAL A 118 -10.55 1.93 -1.82
N VAL A 119 -9.56 2.77 -1.56
CA VAL A 119 -8.48 3.08 -2.51
C VAL A 119 -7.15 2.57 -1.99
N PHE A 120 -6.55 1.63 -2.72
CA PHE A 120 -5.21 1.12 -2.45
C PHE A 120 -4.17 1.75 -3.36
N LEU A 121 -3.21 2.44 -2.79
CA LEU A 121 -2.00 2.94 -3.44
C LEU A 121 -0.86 1.97 -3.15
N ILE A 122 -0.43 1.20 -4.14
CA ILE A 122 0.53 0.11 -3.92
C ILE A 122 1.85 0.40 -4.63
N SER A 123 2.96 0.28 -3.89
CA SER A 123 4.32 0.36 -4.42
C SER A 123 5.15 -0.86 -4.04
N GLY A 124 6.42 -0.89 -4.44
CA GLY A 124 7.33 -2.00 -4.15
C GLY A 124 7.48 -2.31 -2.66
N GLY A 125 7.65 -3.59 -2.32
CA GLY A 125 7.83 -4.06 -0.95
C GLY A 125 6.55 -4.50 -0.23
N GLY A 126 5.36 -4.21 -0.75
CA GLY A 126 4.08 -4.50 -0.11
C GLY A 126 3.89 -5.96 0.31
N SER A 127 4.50 -6.91 -0.42
CA SER A 127 4.36 -8.34 -0.13
C SER A 127 4.99 -8.80 1.20
N SER A 128 6.05 -8.14 1.66
CA SER A 128 6.67 -8.38 2.97
C SER A 128 6.09 -7.48 4.05
N LEU A 129 5.76 -6.24 3.71
CA LEU A 129 5.14 -5.29 4.64
C LEU A 129 3.77 -5.76 5.14
N LEU A 130 3.04 -6.54 4.32
CA LEU A 130 1.78 -7.17 4.70
C LEU A 130 1.90 -8.69 4.64
N SER A 131 1.87 -9.33 5.78
CA SER A 131 2.00 -10.78 5.88
C SER A 131 1.11 -11.33 6.98
N LEU A 132 -0.12 -11.68 6.62
CA LEU A 132 -1.05 -12.36 7.50
C LEU A 132 -1.19 -13.82 7.04
N PRO A 133 -0.69 -14.79 7.81
CA PRO A 133 -0.83 -16.22 7.47
C PRO A 133 -2.29 -16.67 7.43
N ALA A 134 -2.59 -17.68 6.62
CA ALA A 134 -3.86 -18.39 6.68
C ALA A 134 -4.01 -19.17 8.00
N ASP A 135 -5.23 -19.54 8.37
CA ASP A 135 -5.50 -20.28 9.60
C ASP A 135 -4.72 -21.61 9.63
N GLY A 136 -4.14 -21.91 10.79
CA GLY A 136 -3.32 -23.10 10.99
C GLY A 136 -1.88 -22.98 10.47
N ILE A 137 -1.49 -21.85 9.91
CA ILE A 137 -0.12 -21.60 9.42
C ILE A 137 0.54 -20.51 10.28
N SER A 138 1.73 -20.80 10.81
CA SER A 138 2.50 -19.78 11.52
C SER A 138 3.19 -18.82 10.56
N LEU A 139 3.57 -17.62 11.05
CA LEU A 139 4.40 -16.70 10.26
C LEU A 139 5.76 -17.33 9.91
N GLU A 140 6.32 -18.09 10.83
CA GLU A 140 7.61 -18.78 10.65
C GLU A 140 7.52 -19.82 9.54
N ASP A 141 6.46 -20.64 9.49
CA ASP A 141 6.27 -21.62 8.43
C ASP A 141 6.08 -20.95 7.07
N LYS A 142 5.36 -19.82 7.03
CA LYS A 142 5.20 -19.02 5.83
C LYS A 142 6.53 -18.44 5.32
N ILE A 143 7.41 -18.01 6.21
CA ILE A 143 8.77 -17.54 5.87
C ILE A 143 9.61 -18.71 5.36
N LYS A 144 9.64 -19.85 6.09
CA LYS A 144 10.36 -21.07 5.67
C LYS A 144 9.93 -21.53 4.27
N LEU A 145 8.64 -21.62 4.03
CA LEU A 145 8.10 -22.01 2.73
C LEU A 145 8.51 -21.03 1.62
N THR A 146 8.48 -19.72 1.88
CA THR A 146 8.94 -18.72 0.90
C THR A 146 10.42 -18.92 0.57
N ASN A 147 11.27 -19.17 1.56
CA ASN A 147 12.69 -19.41 1.36
C ASN A 147 12.96 -20.72 0.57
N LEU A 148 12.21 -21.78 0.84
CA LEU A 148 12.27 -23.03 0.08
C LEU A 148 11.89 -22.85 -1.38
N LEU A 149 10.81 -22.09 -1.65
CA LEU A 149 10.40 -21.77 -3.02
C LEU A 149 11.44 -20.95 -3.78
N LEU A 150 12.08 -19.99 -3.11
CA LEU A 150 13.18 -19.22 -3.70
C LEU A 150 14.40 -20.11 -4.01
N ALA A 151 14.74 -21.05 -3.11
CA ALA A 151 15.87 -21.96 -3.28
C ALA A 151 15.61 -23.06 -4.33
N SER A 152 14.35 -23.41 -4.59
CA SER A 152 13.97 -24.48 -5.54
C SER A 152 14.05 -24.08 -7.01
N GLY A 153 14.34 -22.80 -7.32
CA GLY A 153 14.35 -22.29 -8.69
C GLY A 153 12.98 -22.03 -9.30
N CYS A 154 11.91 -22.03 -8.48
CA CYS A 154 10.58 -21.66 -8.94
C CYS A 154 10.55 -20.24 -9.52
N ASN A 155 9.80 -20.03 -10.58
CA ASN A 155 9.61 -18.70 -11.14
C ASN A 155 8.66 -17.86 -10.24
N ILE A 156 8.65 -16.56 -10.45
CA ILE A 156 7.90 -15.63 -9.59
C ILE A 156 6.39 -15.90 -9.58
N ASN A 157 5.81 -16.39 -10.67
CA ASN A 157 4.38 -16.69 -10.75
C ASN A 157 4.03 -17.90 -9.89
N GLU A 158 4.85 -18.96 -9.92
CA GLU A 158 4.70 -20.13 -9.07
C GLU A 158 4.82 -19.78 -7.60
N ILE A 159 5.88 -19.01 -7.23
CA ILE A 159 6.08 -18.52 -5.87
C ILE A 159 4.85 -17.72 -5.40
N ASN A 160 4.37 -16.78 -6.20
CA ASN A 160 3.23 -15.94 -5.83
C ASN A 160 1.93 -16.75 -5.77
N THR A 161 1.77 -17.78 -6.58
CA THR A 161 0.61 -18.68 -6.52
C THR A 161 0.53 -19.34 -5.14
N VAL A 162 1.61 -19.95 -4.68
CA VAL A 162 1.65 -20.57 -3.33
C VAL A 162 1.44 -19.53 -2.24
N ARG A 163 2.16 -18.39 -2.31
CA ARG A 163 2.07 -17.33 -1.30
C ARG A 163 0.68 -16.72 -1.15
N LYS A 164 -0.12 -16.66 -2.22
CA LYS A 164 -1.52 -16.23 -2.15
C LYS A 164 -2.37 -17.22 -1.35
N HIS A 165 -2.20 -18.54 -1.56
CA HIS A 165 -3.00 -19.57 -0.90
C HIS A 165 -2.76 -19.65 0.61
N ILE A 166 -1.56 -19.33 1.07
CA ILE A 166 -1.20 -19.34 2.51
C ILE A 166 -1.36 -17.96 3.18
N SER A 167 -2.22 -17.10 2.66
CA SER A 167 -2.39 -15.72 3.14
C SER A 167 -3.86 -15.34 3.26
N LYS A 168 -4.23 -14.68 4.37
CA LYS A 168 -5.57 -14.08 4.58
C LYS A 168 -5.77 -12.74 3.87
N ILE A 169 -4.70 -12.10 3.39
CA ILE A 169 -4.77 -10.73 2.84
C ILE A 169 -4.34 -10.65 1.37
N LYS A 170 -4.13 -11.79 0.72
CA LYS A 170 -3.68 -11.85 -0.68
C LYS A 170 -4.61 -12.74 -1.51
N GLY A 171 -4.58 -12.54 -2.84
CA GLY A 171 -5.31 -13.39 -3.76
C GLY A 171 -6.81 -13.18 -3.81
N GLY A 172 -7.30 -12.00 -3.41
CA GLY A 172 -8.73 -11.67 -3.45
C GLY A 172 -9.53 -12.24 -2.27
N ARG A 173 -8.88 -12.41 -1.13
CA ARG A 173 -9.49 -12.87 0.14
C ARG A 173 -9.59 -11.71 1.11
#